data_239706e6bb66efa5d02d0faf21905d0b
#
_entry.id   239706e6bb66efa5d02d0faf21905d0b
#
_cell.length_a   1.000
_cell.length_b   1.000
_cell.length_c   1.000
_cell.angle_alpha   90.00
_cell.angle_beta   90.00
_cell.angle_gamma   90.00
#
_symmetry.space_group_name_H-M   'P 1'
#
loop_
_entity.id
_entity.type
_entity.pdbx_description
1 polymer ?
#
loop_
_entity_poly.entity_id
_entity_poly.type
_entity_poly.pdbx_seq_one_letter_code
_entity_poly.pdbx_strand_id
1 'polypeptide(L)'
;MLRAKHLWRLHIGIRKTYPEYSSLWRPVSTCTESGRLMVPETDRAYIAGLFDGEGSIYYKKVKEKKKKHRGKPGYRYANTWRISMEITMTDPSVLMWVHEVLGCGTFNHKPRKGLRKDGTPYLKQYKWRCTFRDAYYVCCLIWPWAHTKLPKINQVIEHYAGYVMSGKVVSLDEYKQTMSLE
;
A
#
# COMPACT_ATOMS: atom_id res chain seq x y z
N MET A 1 12.00 -16.47 -3.49
CA MET A 1 12.48 -16.67 -2.12
C MET A 1 12.76 -15.39 -1.34
N LEU A 2 13.27 -14.30 -1.95
CA LEU A 2 13.59 -13.03 -1.27
C LEU A 2 12.37 -12.28 -0.67
N ARG A 3 11.19 -12.33 -1.30
CA ARG A 3 9.96 -11.65 -0.79
C ARG A 3 9.40 -12.28 0.49
N ALA A 4 9.43 -13.60 0.62
CA ALA A 4 8.95 -14.27 1.84
C ALA A 4 9.83 -13.92 3.05
N LYS A 5 11.15 -13.81 2.89
CA LYS A 5 12.07 -13.36 3.94
C LYS A 5 11.86 -11.91 4.35
N HIS A 6 11.49 -11.03 3.40
CA HIS A 6 11.22 -9.63 3.68
C HIS A 6 9.90 -9.44 4.45
N LEU A 7 8.85 -10.14 4.04
CA LEU A 7 7.57 -10.18 4.75
C LEU A 7 7.74 -10.73 6.18
N TRP A 8 8.53 -11.77 6.36
CA TRP A 8 8.80 -12.36 7.67
C TRP A 8 9.53 -11.37 8.61
N ARG A 9 10.49 -10.60 8.10
CA ARG A 9 11.18 -9.54 8.86
C ARG A 9 10.25 -8.38 9.24
N LEU A 10 9.37 -7.95 8.35
CA LEU A 10 8.35 -6.93 8.63
C LEU A 10 7.38 -7.41 9.69
N HIS A 11 6.94 -8.65 9.60
CA HIS A 11 6.06 -9.31 10.56
C HIS A 11 6.64 -9.33 11.98
N ILE A 12 7.89 -9.76 12.12
CA ILE A 12 8.61 -9.75 13.40
C ILE A 12 8.76 -8.31 13.92
N GLY A 13 9.04 -7.33 13.04
CA GLY A 13 9.17 -5.94 13.42
C GLY A 13 7.89 -5.37 14.03
N ILE A 14 6.74 -5.62 13.43
CA ILE A 14 5.44 -5.14 13.93
C ILE A 14 5.08 -5.83 15.26
N ARG A 15 5.26 -7.14 15.37
CA ARG A 15 5.00 -7.89 16.61
C ARG A 15 5.86 -7.40 17.79
N LYS A 16 7.13 -7.04 17.55
CA LYS A 16 8.01 -6.45 18.56
C LYS A 16 7.54 -5.06 18.99
N THR A 17 7.00 -4.27 18.06
CA THR A 17 6.57 -2.89 18.33
C THR A 17 5.21 -2.82 19.02
N TYR A 18 4.34 -3.82 18.78
CA TYR A 18 2.97 -3.86 19.27
C TYR A 18 2.60 -5.25 19.80
N PRO A 19 3.26 -5.73 20.87
CA PRO A 19 3.07 -7.10 21.39
C PRO A 19 1.64 -7.35 21.91
N GLU A 20 0.96 -6.33 22.39
CA GLU A 20 -0.43 -6.39 22.92
C GLU A 20 -1.47 -6.82 21.89
N TYR A 21 -1.17 -6.68 20.60
CA TYR A 21 -2.08 -7.09 19.52
C TYR A 21 -1.71 -8.44 18.89
N SER A 22 -0.71 -9.13 19.42
CA SER A 22 -0.23 -10.39 18.85
C SER A 22 -1.27 -11.52 18.83
N SER A 23 -2.22 -11.52 19.78
CA SER A 23 -3.30 -12.51 19.87
C SER A 23 -4.39 -12.36 18.79
N LEU A 24 -4.47 -11.20 18.14
CA LEU A 24 -5.45 -10.91 17.09
C LEU A 24 -4.99 -11.38 15.71
N TRP A 25 -3.79 -11.90 15.59
CA TRP A 25 -3.20 -12.31 14.34
C TRP A 25 -3.74 -13.65 13.87
N ARG A 26 -4.41 -13.65 12.75
CA ARG A 26 -4.82 -14.86 12.05
C ARG A 26 -3.67 -15.34 11.15
N PRO A 27 -3.45 -16.66 11.01
CA PRO A 27 -2.48 -17.14 10.03
C PRO A 27 -2.92 -16.75 8.62
N VAL A 28 -2.05 -16.07 7.89
CA VAL A 28 -2.29 -15.74 6.49
C VAL A 28 -2.15 -17.03 5.68
N SER A 29 -3.22 -17.43 5.02
CA SER A 29 -3.28 -18.66 4.24
C SER A 29 -2.45 -18.54 2.95
N THR A 30 -1.67 -19.55 2.73
CA THR A 30 -1.00 -20.06 1.52
C THR A 30 -0.54 -19.08 0.43
N CYS A 31 0.77 -19.13 0.13
CA CYS A 31 1.35 -18.55 -1.07
C CYS A 31 0.91 -19.32 -2.32
N THR A 32 0.61 -18.61 -3.42
CA THR A 32 0.52 -19.20 -4.75
C THR A 32 1.91 -19.60 -5.27
N GLU A 33 1.98 -20.43 -6.30
CA GLU A 33 3.23 -20.78 -7.02
C GLU A 33 3.99 -19.54 -7.50
N SER A 34 3.29 -18.42 -7.76
CA SER A 34 3.89 -17.11 -8.09
C SER A 34 4.46 -16.36 -6.89
N GLY A 35 4.42 -16.93 -5.68
CA GLY A 35 4.93 -16.31 -4.44
C GLY A 35 4.11 -15.11 -3.95
N ARG A 36 2.90 -14.88 -4.48
CA ARG A 36 1.94 -13.89 -3.97
C ARG A 36 0.99 -14.54 -2.98
N LEU A 37 0.65 -13.81 -1.94
CA LEU A 37 -0.37 -14.25 -0.98
C LEU A 37 -1.73 -14.34 -1.69
N MET A 38 -2.40 -15.49 -1.56
CA MET A 38 -3.82 -15.61 -1.93
C MET A 38 -4.64 -14.92 -0.85
N VAL A 39 -5.19 -13.78 -1.16
CA VAL A 39 -6.13 -13.08 -0.27
C VAL A 39 -7.52 -13.71 -0.44
N PRO A 40 -8.12 -14.30 0.61
CA PRO A 40 -9.46 -14.85 0.56
C PRO A 40 -10.48 -13.81 0.07
N GLU A 41 -11.53 -14.28 -0.58
CA GLU A 41 -12.57 -13.39 -1.12
C GLU A 41 -13.26 -12.57 -0.03
N THR A 42 -13.56 -13.18 1.10
CA THR A 42 -14.13 -12.50 2.28
C THR A 42 -13.26 -11.37 2.78
N ASP A 43 -11.94 -11.57 2.79
CA ASP A 43 -10.98 -10.55 3.23
C ASP A 43 -10.89 -9.41 2.22
N ARG A 44 -10.94 -9.72 0.91
CA ARG A 44 -11.01 -8.71 -0.15
C ARG A 44 -12.26 -7.85 -0.07
N ALA A 45 -13.42 -8.49 0.14
CA ALA A 45 -14.70 -7.79 0.31
C ALA A 45 -14.70 -6.89 1.56
N TYR A 46 -14.18 -7.39 2.69
CA TYR A 46 -14.04 -6.61 3.91
C TYR A 46 -13.11 -5.40 3.72
N ILE A 47 -11.94 -5.61 3.10
CA ILE A 47 -10.98 -4.55 2.82
C ILE A 47 -11.58 -3.51 1.86
N ALA A 48 -12.36 -3.92 0.86
CA ALA A 48 -13.07 -3.01 -0.04
C ALA A 48 -14.05 -2.11 0.73
N GLY A 49 -14.90 -2.70 1.59
CA GLY A 49 -15.82 -1.95 2.43
C GLY A 49 -15.11 -0.99 3.40
N LEU A 50 -13.99 -1.43 3.97
CA LEU A 50 -13.13 -0.59 4.82
C LEU A 50 -12.55 0.59 4.05
N PHE A 51 -12.12 0.39 2.80
CA PHE A 51 -11.66 1.47 1.92
C PHE A 51 -12.79 2.41 1.52
N ASP A 52 -13.97 1.89 1.26
CA ASP A 52 -15.13 2.72 0.92
C ASP A 52 -15.53 3.66 2.07
N GLY A 53 -15.43 3.21 3.33
CA GLY A 53 -15.74 4.01 4.51
C GLY A 53 -14.58 4.93 4.93
N GLU A 54 -13.44 4.36 5.23
CA GLU A 54 -12.32 5.04 5.90
C GLU A 54 -11.09 5.26 5.00
N GLY A 55 -11.07 4.65 3.83
CA GLY A 55 -9.93 4.71 2.92
C GLY A 55 -9.85 6.00 2.13
N SER A 56 -8.64 6.35 1.74
CA SER A 56 -8.34 7.45 0.83
C SER A 56 -7.47 6.96 -0.31
N ILE A 57 -7.88 7.27 -1.55
CA ILE A 57 -7.10 6.98 -2.76
C ILE A 57 -6.67 8.30 -3.37
N TYR A 58 -5.36 8.50 -3.43
CA TYR A 58 -4.76 9.68 -4.02
C TYR A 58 -4.20 9.32 -5.40
N TYR A 59 -4.75 9.96 -6.43
CA TYR A 59 -4.31 9.83 -7.81
C TYR A 59 -4.23 11.23 -8.42
N LYS A 60 -3.01 11.76 -8.58
CA LYS A 60 -2.80 13.12 -9.07
C LYS A 60 -1.45 13.29 -9.75
N LYS A 61 -1.42 14.05 -10.84
CA LYS A 61 -0.20 14.56 -11.45
C LYS A 61 0.33 15.74 -10.63
N VAL A 62 1.57 15.70 -10.20
CA VAL A 62 2.20 16.69 -9.32
C VAL A 62 3.46 17.24 -9.98
N LYS A 63 3.60 18.56 -9.98
CA LYS A 63 4.89 19.20 -10.29
C LYS A 63 5.86 18.92 -9.13
N GLU A 64 6.93 18.19 -9.38
CA GLU A 64 7.96 18.02 -8.38
C GLU A 64 8.93 19.20 -8.42
N LYS A 65 9.09 19.90 -7.30
CA LYS A 65 10.15 20.87 -7.14
C LYS A 65 11.48 20.11 -7.14
N LYS A 66 12.43 20.54 -8.00
CA LYS A 66 13.79 19.99 -8.02
C LYS A 66 14.40 20.15 -6.62
N LYS A 67 14.55 19.06 -5.88
CA LYS A 67 15.34 19.07 -4.64
C LYS A 67 16.80 18.85 -4.99
N LYS A 68 17.66 19.80 -4.63
CA LYS A 68 19.11 19.58 -4.67
C LYS A 68 19.45 18.45 -3.69
N HIS A 69 20.15 17.43 -4.16
CA HIS A 69 20.69 16.39 -3.30
C HIS A 69 22.22 16.52 -3.31
N ARG A 70 22.82 16.81 -2.16
CA ARG A 70 24.27 16.99 -1.99
C ARG A 70 24.88 17.95 -3.03
N GLY A 71 24.24 19.09 -3.30
CA GLY A 71 24.73 20.09 -4.24
C GLY A 71 24.54 19.76 -5.73
N LYS A 72 24.12 18.54 -6.09
CA LYS A 72 23.88 18.14 -7.47
C LYS A 72 22.42 18.36 -7.86
N PRO A 73 22.12 18.81 -9.10
CA PRO A 73 20.75 18.89 -9.60
C PRO A 73 20.16 17.48 -9.61
N GLY A 74 19.05 17.30 -8.86
CA GLY A 74 18.37 16.00 -8.82
C GLY A 74 17.71 15.66 -10.14
N TYR A 75 17.86 14.42 -10.60
CA TYR A 75 17.09 13.85 -11.71
C TYR A 75 15.66 13.64 -11.26
N ARG A 76 14.75 14.57 -11.61
CA ARG A 76 13.33 14.39 -11.42
C ARG A 76 12.55 14.96 -12.58
N TYR A 77 11.59 14.19 -13.05
CA TYR A 77 10.66 14.65 -14.07
C TYR A 77 9.84 15.83 -13.52
N ALA A 78 9.62 16.85 -14.36
CA ALA A 78 8.88 18.05 -13.97
C ALA A 78 7.45 17.74 -13.53
N ASN A 79 6.88 16.64 -14.03
CA ASN A 79 5.54 16.18 -13.70
C ASN A 79 5.57 14.67 -13.45
N THR A 80 5.23 14.25 -12.24
CA THR A 80 5.11 12.84 -11.86
C THR A 80 3.72 12.54 -11.34
N TRP A 81 3.24 11.31 -11.60
CA TRP A 81 2.02 10.83 -10.97
C TRP A 81 2.32 10.40 -9.53
N ARG A 82 1.49 10.86 -8.62
CA ARG A 82 1.46 10.34 -7.26
C ARG A 82 0.23 9.47 -7.08
N ILE A 83 0.48 8.20 -6.81
CA ILE A 83 -0.54 7.19 -6.60
C ILE A 83 -0.31 6.61 -5.22
N SER A 84 -1.30 6.71 -4.36
CA SER A 84 -1.23 6.11 -3.02
C SER A 84 -2.62 5.79 -2.50
N MET A 85 -2.70 4.74 -1.69
CA MET A 85 -3.86 4.37 -0.91
C MET A 85 -3.49 4.41 0.56
N GLU A 86 -4.38 4.92 1.39
CA GLU A 86 -4.16 4.94 2.84
C GLU A 86 -5.47 4.76 3.61
N ILE A 87 -5.36 4.11 4.76
CA ILE A 87 -6.41 4.03 5.78
C ILE A 87 -5.83 4.58 7.07
N THR A 88 -6.60 5.39 7.79
CA THR A 88 -6.18 5.96 9.07
C THR A 88 -7.25 5.69 10.12
N MET A 89 -6.89 5.00 11.21
CA MET A 89 -7.80 4.62 12.29
C MET A 89 -7.15 4.84 13.66
N THR A 90 -7.95 4.87 14.71
CA THR A 90 -7.48 4.87 16.09
C THR A 90 -7.17 3.45 16.60
N ASP A 91 -7.85 2.46 16.06
CA ASP A 91 -7.57 1.05 16.34
C ASP A 91 -6.46 0.54 15.41
N PRO A 92 -5.29 0.15 15.96
CA PRO A 92 -4.19 -0.38 15.16
C PRO A 92 -4.42 -1.82 14.71
N SER A 93 -5.26 -2.60 15.38
CA SER A 93 -5.43 -4.04 15.13
C SER A 93 -5.92 -4.32 13.71
N VAL A 94 -6.92 -3.56 13.26
CA VAL A 94 -7.49 -3.67 11.90
C VAL A 94 -6.44 -3.32 10.85
N LEU A 95 -5.66 -2.25 11.07
CA LEU A 95 -4.63 -1.83 10.10
C LEU A 95 -3.44 -2.78 10.05
N MET A 96 -3.09 -3.39 11.19
CA MET A 96 -2.06 -4.42 11.24
C MET A 96 -2.51 -5.66 10.47
N TRP A 97 -3.76 -6.08 10.66
CA TRP A 97 -4.36 -7.16 9.90
C TRP A 97 -4.38 -6.87 8.39
N VAL A 98 -4.82 -5.67 7.98
CA VAL A 98 -4.78 -5.23 6.57
C VAL A 98 -3.36 -5.32 5.99
N HIS A 99 -2.36 -4.87 6.76
CA HIS A 99 -0.96 -4.93 6.34
C HIS A 99 -0.47 -6.36 6.14
N GLU A 100 -0.88 -7.26 7.03
CA GLU A 100 -0.52 -8.68 6.97
C GLU A 100 -1.19 -9.36 5.77
N VAL A 101 -2.50 -9.20 5.62
CA VAL A 101 -3.29 -9.83 4.55
C VAL A 101 -2.85 -9.37 3.16
N LEU A 102 -2.61 -8.08 2.99
CA LEU A 102 -2.20 -7.52 1.69
C LEU A 102 -0.71 -7.77 1.39
N GLY A 103 0.11 -8.01 2.41
CA GLY A 103 1.56 -8.25 2.26
C GLY A 103 2.33 -7.09 1.65
N CYS A 104 1.75 -5.89 1.63
CA CYS A 104 2.37 -4.70 1.04
C CYS A 104 2.03 -3.43 1.83
N GLY A 105 2.68 -2.31 1.47
CA GLY A 105 2.49 -1.04 2.14
C GLY A 105 3.32 -0.89 3.42
N THR A 106 3.02 0.15 4.18
CA THR A 106 3.67 0.48 5.45
C THR A 106 2.64 0.77 6.52
N PHE A 107 2.88 0.29 7.73
CA PHE A 107 2.10 0.61 8.92
C PHE A 107 2.89 1.57 9.81
N ASN A 108 2.28 2.69 10.19
CA ASN A 108 2.94 3.73 10.97
C ASN A 108 1.98 4.40 11.95
N HIS A 109 2.51 4.85 13.09
CA HIS A 109 1.84 5.80 13.97
C HIS A 109 1.72 7.15 13.28
N LYS A 110 0.52 7.76 13.31
CA LYS A 110 0.26 9.12 12.81
C LYS A 110 0.07 10.06 13.99
N PRO A 111 1.09 10.86 14.36
CA PRO A 111 0.97 11.78 15.48
C PRO A 111 -0.10 12.85 15.18
N ARG A 112 -0.95 13.11 16.17
CA ARG A 112 -1.89 14.24 16.15
C ARG A 112 -1.44 15.28 17.15
N LYS A 113 -1.36 16.52 16.68
CA LYS A 113 -1.04 17.68 17.52
C LYS A 113 -2.34 18.38 17.97
N GLY A 114 -2.31 18.96 19.15
CA GLY A 114 -3.43 19.73 19.71
C GLY A 114 -4.26 18.95 20.73
N LEU A 115 -5.20 19.66 21.29
CA LEU A 115 -6.14 19.18 22.31
C LEU A 115 -7.57 19.23 21.76
N ARG A 116 -8.43 18.40 22.30
CA ARG A 116 -9.88 18.46 22.07
C ARG A 116 -10.47 19.70 22.74
N LYS A 117 -11.74 19.99 22.47
CA LYS A 117 -12.47 21.12 23.12
C LYS A 117 -12.54 20.97 24.63
N ASP A 118 -12.50 19.77 25.15
CA ASP A 118 -12.49 19.42 26.59
C ASP A 118 -11.10 19.49 27.24
N GLY A 119 -10.05 19.92 26.49
CA GLY A 119 -8.67 20.00 26.96
C GLY A 119 -7.92 18.66 26.94
N THR A 120 -8.55 17.55 26.58
CA THR A 120 -7.88 16.25 26.48
C THR A 120 -7.09 16.12 25.18
N PRO A 121 -5.97 15.36 25.16
CA PRO A 121 -5.24 15.12 23.94
C PRO A 121 -6.04 14.24 22.97
N TYR A 122 -5.84 14.44 21.68
CA TYR A 122 -6.43 13.56 20.67
C TYR A 122 -5.92 12.14 20.83
N LEU A 123 -6.80 11.14 20.59
CA LEU A 123 -6.42 9.74 20.54
C LEU A 123 -5.31 9.53 19.50
N LYS A 124 -4.40 8.60 19.81
CA LYS A 124 -3.38 8.16 18.88
C LYS A 124 -4.06 7.64 17.61
N GLN A 125 -3.49 7.94 16.46
CA GLN A 125 -3.93 7.40 15.17
C GLN A 125 -2.83 6.57 14.55
N TYR A 126 -3.24 5.55 13.82
CA TYR A 126 -2.36 4.70 13.05
C TYR A 126 -2.75 4.80 11.58
N LYS A 127 -1.80 4.56 10.72
CA LYS A 127 -1.98 4.65 9.28
C LYS A 127 -1.32 3.47 8.58
N TRP A 128 -2.09 2.78 7.77
CA TRP A 128 -1.57 1.92 6.72
C TRP A 128 -1.55 2.68 5.40
N ARG A 129 -0.46 2.54 4.63
CA ARG A 129 -0.32 3.22 3.33
C ARG A 129 0.48 2.37 2.36
N CYS A 130 0.02 2.28 1.12
CA CYS A 130 0.78 1.76 -0.02
C CYS A 130 0.85 2.78 -1.16
N THR A 131 1.80 2.58 -2.08
CA THR A 131 2.05 3.54 -3.17
C THR A 131 2.36 2.82 -4.48
N PHE A 132 2.11 3.52 -5.59
CA PHE A 132 2.47 3.07 -6.95
C PHE A 132 1.96 1.66 -7.27
N ARG A 133 2.85 0.71 -7.58
CA ARG A 133 2.50 -0.66 -7.98
C ARG A 133 1.75 -1.43 -6.90
N ASP A 134 2.09 -1.20 -5.62
CA ASP A 134 1.35 -1.81 -4.53
C ASP A 134 -0.08 -1.26 -4.46
N ALA A 135 -0.26 0.05 -4.69
CA ALA A 135 -1.60 0.64 -4.75
C ALA A 135 -2.41 0.08 -5.94
N TYR A 136 -1.77 -0.11 -7.10
CA TYR A 136 -2.40 -0.76 -8.25
C TYR A 136 -2.83 -2.19 -7.91
N TYR A 137 -1.94 -2.98 -7.30
CA TYR A 137 -2.25 -4.34 -6.87
C TYR A 137 -3.46 -4.38 -5.94
N VAL A 138 -3.50 -3.51 -4.93
CA VAL A 138 -4.62 -3.44 -3.99
C VAL A 138 -5.91 -3.00 -4.69
N CYS A 139 -5.84 -2.01 -5.61
CA CYS A 139 -6.97 -1.61 -6.44
C CYS A 139 -7.56 -2.80 -7.21
N CYS A 140 -6.72 -3.61 -7.86
CA CYS A 140 -7.17 -4.80 -8.59
C CYS A 140 -7.82 -5.83 -7.66
N LEU A 141 -7.28 -6.01 -6.43
CA LEU A 141 -7.82 -6.96 -5.46
C LEU A 141 -9.22 -6.58 -4.97
N ILE A 142 -9.47 -5.30 -4.70
CA ILE A 142 -10.73 -4.82 -4.11
C ILE A 142 -11.76 -4.35 -5.14
N TRP A 143 -11.34 -4.21 -6.40
CA TRP A 143 -12.18 -3.67 -7.48
C TRP A 143 -13.59 -4.28 -7.58
N PRO A 144 -13.79 -5.63 -7.47
CA PRO A 144 -15.11 -6.23 -7.63
C PRO A 144 -16.10 -5.88 -6.51
N TRP A 145 -15.62 -5.45 -5.34
CA TRP A 145 -16.43 -5.15 -4.15
C TRP A 145 -16.49 -3.68 -3.76
N ALA A 146 -15.71 -2.83 -4.44
CA ALA A 146 -15.68 -1.39 -4.15
C ALA A 146 -16.87 -0.68 -4.81
N HIS A 147 -17.45 0.30 -4.11
CA HIS A 147 -18.55 1.12 -4.60
C HIS A 147 -18.19 2.61 -4.59
N THR A 148 -18.02 3.18 -3.41
CA THR A 148 -17.78 4.63 -3.24
C THR A 148 -16.45 5.08 -3.86
N LYS A 149 -15.42 4.26 -3.76
CA LYS A 149 -14.07 4.58 -4.27
C LYS A 149 -13.82 4.04 -5.69
N LEU A 150 -14.79 3.33 -6.28
CA LEU A 150 -14.65 2.70 -7.60
C LEU A 150 -14.14 3.65 -8.70
N PRO A 151 -14.61 4.92 -8.82
CA PRO A 151 -14.09 5.84 -9.85
C PRO A 151 -12.58 6.13 -9.69
N LYS A 152 -12.08 6.21 -8.46
CA LYS A 152 -10.64 6.39 -8.20
C LYS A 152 -9.83 5.12 -8.43
N ILE A 153 -10.38 3.97 -8.10
CA ILE A 153 -9.81 2.66 -8.36
C ILE A 153 -9.63 2.48 -9.87
N ASN A 154 -10.66 2.77 -10.67
CA ASN A 154 -10.59 2.69 -12.12
C ASN A 154 -9.49 3.58 -12.69
N GLN A 155 -9.36 4.84 -12.24
CA GLN A 155 -8.28 5.73 -12.65
C GLN A 155 -6.88 5.15 -12.41
N VAL A 156 -6.69 4.47 -11.27
CA VAL A 156 -5.41 3.81 -10.95
C VAL A 156 -5.18 2.60 -11.85
N ILE A 157 -6.20 1.78 -12.07
CA ILE A 157 -6.11 0.59 -12.93
C ILE A 157 -5.82 0.98 -14.38
N GLU A 158 -6.54 1.95 -14.93
CA GLU A 158 -6.36 2.47 -16.29
C GLU A 158 -4.97 3.08 -16.51
N HIS A 159 -4.45 3.78 -15.49
CA HIS A 159 -3.10 4.33 -15.55
C HIS A 159 -2.05 3.25 -15.82
N TYR A 160 -2.16 2.09 -15.14
CA TYR A 160 -1.21 0.99 -15.33
C TYR A 160 -1.54 0.14 -16.56
N ALA A 161 -2.82 -0.03 -16.91
CA ALA A 161 -3.22 -0.71 -18.14
C ALA A 161 -2.66 -0.03 -19.39
N GLY A 162 -2.66 1.31 -19.44
CA GLY A 162 -2.03 2.07 -20.51
C GLY A 162 -0.52 1.81 -20.64
N TYR A 163 0.18 1.59 -19.53
CA TYR A 163 1.61 1.22 -19.56
C TYR A 163 1.83 -0.19 -20.09
N VAL A 164 0.98 -1.16 -19.70
CA VAL A 164 1.05 -2.55 -20.18
C VAL A 164 0.81 -2.61 -21.68
N MET A 165 -0.23 -1.92 -22.18
CA MET A 165 -0.57 -1.87 -23.60
C MET A 165 0.49 -1.15 -24.46
N SER A 166 1.25 -0.22 -23.88
CA SER A 166 2.35 0.48 -24.58
C SER A 166 3.66 -0.31 -24.62
N GLY A 167 3.68 -1.52 -24.10
CA GLY A 167 4.91 -2.35 -24.03
C GLY A 167 5.99 -1.81 -23.08
N LYS A 168 5.71 -0.74 -22.33
CA LYS A 168 6.67 -0.10 -21.43
C LYS A 168 6.79 -0.75 -20.05
N VAL A 169 5.92 -1.71 -19.74
CA VAL A 169 6.03 -2.52 -18.53
C VAL A 169 6.64 -3.86 -18.93
N VAL A 170 7.94 -3.90 -19.03
CA VAL A 170 8.69 -5.14 -19.05
C VAL A 170 8.55 -5.77 -17.65
N SER A 171 8.19 -7.03 -17.56
CA SER A 171 8.22 -7.75 -16.28
C SER A 171 9.65 -7.72 -15.74
N LEU A 172 9.83 -7.78 -14.42
CA LEU A 172 11.19 -7.75 -13.85
C LEU A 172 12.02 -8.94 -14.33
N ASP A 173 11.36 -10.02 -14.70
CA ASP A 173 11.99 -11.25 -15.19
C ASP A 173 12.39 -11.11 -16.66
N GLU A 174 11.56 -10.49 -17.50
CA GLU A 174 11.92 -10.12 -18.89
C GLU A 174 13.07 -9.10 -18.93
N TYR A 175 13.08 -8.11 -18.01
CA TYR A 175 14.17 -7.15 -17.90
C TYR A 175 15.50 -7.83 -17.50
N LYS A 176 15.47 -8.81 -16.61
CA LYS A 176 16.66 -9.58 -16.22
C LYS A 176 17.15 -10.49 -17.36
N GLN A 177 16.26 -11.05 -18.16
CA GLN A 177 16.62 -11.86 -19.34
C GLN A 177 17.29 -11.01 -20.41
N THR A 178 16.82 -9.78 -20.67
CA THR A 178 17.47 -8.88 -21.64
C THR A 178 18.84 -8.42 -21.17
N MET A 179 19.05 -8.19 -19.86
CA MET A 179 20.35 -7.78 -19.31
C MET A 179 21.38 -8.92 -19.16
N SER A 180 20.92 -10.19 -19.26
CA SER A 180 21.84 -11.35 -19.23
C SER A 180 22.30 -11.81 -20.63
N LEU A 181 21.86 -11.12 -21.68
CA LEU A 181 22.21 -11.41 -23.09
C LEU A 181 23.21 -10.37 -23.68
N GLU A 182 23.59 -9.35 -22.89
CA GLU A 182 24.70 -8.41 -23.16
C GLU A 182 25.94 -8.76 -22.34
#